data_97ed0eaa4b69e13c1afabdde211cf3f5
#
_entry.id   97ed0eaa4b69e13c1afabdde211cf3f5
#
_cell.length_a   1.000
_cell.length_b   1.000
_cell.length_c   1.000
_cell.angle_alpha   90.00
_cell.angle_beta   90.00
_cell.angle_gamma   90.00
#
_symmetry.space_group_name_H-M   'P 1'
#
loop_
_entity.id
_entity.type
_entity.pdbx_description
1 polymer ?
#
loop_
_entity_poly.entity_id
_entity_poly.type
_entity_poly.pdbx_seq_one_letter_code
_entity_poly.pdbx_strand_id
1 'polypeptide(L)'
;AGFAFSLERLEAARTSAEDAASDGDHAVGRGAEGPLRIAVPKGSLKADTLDVLETAGLDVSELRDPGRHLIVRGRDTRAGEGTVGDIEFVIVRPSDAPAFVGCGGADCGICGWDSLIEADLSLLQLDALGYGLCTFIEAEPARRAGQAERNYARRGSLRVATKYPRIASAWYAERGVNADIVSLNGNIELGPIVGMTDRIVDITATGATLRDNDLV
;
A
#
# COMPACT_ATOMS: atom_id res chain seq x y z
N ALA A 1 -9.65 -13.02 -19.37
CA ALA A 1 -9.59 -11.55 -19.33
C ALA A 1 -9.64 -11.13 -17.85
N GLY A 2 -8.50 -10.65 -17.33
CA GLY A 2 -8.43 -10.14 -15.98
C GLY A 2 -9.26 -8.85 -15.85
N PHE A 3 -9.96 -8.69 -14.74
CA PHE A 3 -10.71 -7.47 -14.44
C PHE A 3 -9.82 -6.54 -13.62
N ALA A 4 -9.61 -5.32 -14.12
CA ALA A 4 -8.97 -4.25 -13.38
C ALA A 4 -10.03 -3.40 -12.67
N PHE A 5 -9.76 -2.95 -11.44
CA PHE A 5 -10.63 -2.04 -10.72
C PHE A 5 -9.86 -0.86 -10.12
N SER A 6 -10.52 0.27 -10.00
CA SER A 6 -9.95 1.51 -9.47
C SER A 6 -10.24 1.64 -7.98
N LEU A 7 -9.25 2.11 -7.21
CA LEU A 7 -9.40 2.41 -5.78
C LEU A 7 -10.38 3.55 -5.50
N GLU A 8 -10.62 4.44 -6.47
CA GLU A 8 -11.58 5.56 -6.33
C GLU A 8 -13.00 5.11 -5.95
N ARG A 9 -13.41 3.90 -6.40
CA ARG A 9 -14.71 3.33 -6.02
C ARG A 9 -14.78 2.82 -4.58
N LEU A 10 -13.64 2.41 -4.01
CA LEU A 10 -13.57 1.97 -2.61
C LEU A 10 -13.60 3.17 -1.64
N GLU A 11 -13.14 4.34 -2.06
CA GLU A 11 -13.25 5.58 -1.29
C GLU A 11 -14.70 6.01 -1.07
N ALA A 12 -15.54 5.94 -2.10
CA ALA A 12 -16.94 6.32 -1.99
C ALA A 12 -17.71 5.48 -0.96
N ALA A 13 -17.33 4.21 -0.78
CA ALA A 13 -17.89 3.33 0.25
C ALA A 13 -17.37 3.66 1.66
N ARG A 14 -16.14 4.16 1.78
CA ARG A 14 -15.52 4.55 3.05
C ARG A 14 -16.13 5.83 3.63
N THR A 15 -16.40 6.83 2.80
CA THR A 15 -17.00 8.10 3.22
C THR A 15 -18.39 7.91 3.85
N SER A 16 -19.12 6.87 3.46
CA SER A 16 -20.42 6.53 4.06
C SER A 16 -20.33 5.75 5.38
N ALA A 17 -19.15 5.21 5.73
CA ALA A 17 -18.92 4.48 6.98
C ALA A 17 -18.26 5.36 8.08
N GLU A 18 -17.57 6.42 7.70
CA GLU A 18 -16.88 7.34 8.61
C GLU A 18 -17.82 8.28 9.38
N ASP A 19 -19.05 8.48 8.93
CA ASP A 19 -20.10 9.20 9.70
C ASP A 19 -20.59 8.44 10.96
N ALA A 20 -20.09 7.22 11.20
CA ALA A 20 -20.55 6.35 12.28
C ALA A 20 -19.55 6.09 13.42
N ALA A 21 -18.31 6.57 13.36
CA ALA A 21 -17.28 6.28 14.36
C ALA A 21 -16.47 7.50 14.77
N SER A 22 -17.04 8.35 15.61
CA SER A 22 -16.28 9.25 16.46
C SER A 22 -16.07 8.57 17.82
N ASP A 23 -14.89 8.09 18.10
CA ASP A 23 -14.19 8.17 19.40
C ASP A 23 -12.97 7.25 19.40
N GLY A 24 -11.79 7.81 19.65
CA GLY A 24 -10.57 7.02 19.82
C GLY A 24 -9.32 7.89 19.77
N ASP A 25 -9.09 8.68 20.80
CA ASP A 25 -7.87 9.43 21.09
C ASP A 25 -6.67 8.48 21.25
N HIS A 26 -5.82 8.37 20.23
CA HIS A 26 -4.48 7.78 20.33
C HIS A 26 -3.50 8.41 19.33
N ALA A 27 -3.37 9.72 19.36
CA ALA A 27 -2.17 10.37 18.85
C ALA A 27 -1.23 10.64 20.04
N VAL A 28 -0.31 9.74 20.33
CA VAL A 28 0.85 10.04 21.15
C VAL A 28 1.78 10.91 20.30
N GLY A 29 1.45 12.20 20.19
CA GLY A 29 2.31 13.19 19.58
C GLY A 29 3.63 13.24 20.32
N ARG A 30 4.76 13.06 19.62
CA ARG A 30 6.07 13.48 20.13
C ARG A 30 5.97 14.98 20.38
N GLY A 31 6.45 15.44 21.55
CA GLY A 31 6.59 16.87 21.80
C GLY A 31 7.48 17.51 20.72
N ALA A 32 7.26 18.79 20.43
CA ALA A 32 7.87 19.57 19.35
C ALA A 32 9.41 19.72 19.41
N GLU A 33 10.13 18.90 20.15
CA GLU A 33 11.58 18.93 20.32
C GLU A 33 12.22 17.74 19.61
N GLY A 34 12.81 17.96 18.42
CA GLY A 34 13.55 16.97 17.67
C GLY A 34 13.47 17.16 16.16
N PRO A 35 14.28 16.41 15.36
CA PRO A 35 14.20 16.47 13.91
C PRO A 35 12.88 15.92 13.41
N LEU A 36 12.36 16.49 12.32
CA LEU A 36 11.20 15.95 11.60
C LEU A 36 11.52 14.54 11.10
N ARG A 37 10.70 13.56 11.43
CA ARG A 37 10.84 12.19 10.93
C ARG A 37 9.90 11.91 9.79
N ILE A 38 10.49 11.47 8.66
CA ILE A 38 9.74 11.12 7.45
C ILE A 38 9.94 9.63 7.18
N ALA A 39 8.88 8.82 7.24
CA ALA A 39 8.90 7.44 6.79
C ALA A 39 8.97 7.40 5.27
N VAL A 40 10.04 6.84 4.72
CA VAL A 40 10.31 6.82 3.27
C VAL A 40 10.32 5.40 2.73
N PRO A 41 9.71 5.15 1.57
CA PRO A 41 9.60 3.82 1.02
C PRO A 41 10.93 3.34 0.43
N LYS A 42 11.25 2.07 0.68
CA LYS A 42 12.27 1.34 -0.08
C LYS A 42 11.66 0.60 -1.27
N GLY A 43 12.49 0.11 -2.18
CA GLY A 43 12.06 -0.67 -3.35
C GLY A 43 11.67 0.21 -4.52
N SER A 44 10.59 -0.16 -5.23
CA SER A 44 10.20 0.47 -6.50
C SER A 44 9.87 1.96 -6.39
N LEU A 45 9.37 2.42 -5.25
CA LEU A 45 9.01 3.82 -5.05
C LEU A 45 10.20 4.71 -4.67
N LYS A 46 11.39 4.12 -4.37
CA LYS A 46 12.53 4.88 -3.82
C LYS A 46 13.01 5.98 -4.76
N ALA A 47 13.16 5.69 -6.05
CA ALA A 47 13.72 6.65 -7.01
C ALA A 47 12.85 7.90 -7.11
N ASP A 48 11.57 7.72 -7.41
CA ASP A 48 10.62 8.84 -7.54
C ASP A 48 10.47 9.61 -6.21
N THR A 49 10.54 8.91 -5.07
CA THR A 49 10.53 9.54 -3.75
C THR A 49 11.73 10.46 -3.54
N LEU A 50 12.94 10.04 -3.93
CA LEU A 50 14.13 10.87 -3.85
C LEU A 50 13.98 12.15 -4.68
N ASP A 51 13.48 12.03 -5.91
CA ASP A 51 13.29 13.16 -6.82
C ASP A 51 12.27 14.18 -6.28
N VAL A 52 11.18 13.70 -5.68
CA VAL A 52 10.17 14.56 -5.02
C VAL A 52 10.76 15.28 -3.81
N LEU A 53 11.49 14.58 -2.95
CA LEU A 53 12.10 15.17 -1.75
C LEU A 53 13.18 16.22 -2.13
N GLU A 54 14.01 15.95 -3.13
CA GLU A 54 14.97 16.92 -3.65
C GLU A 54 14.27 18.15 -4.26
N THR A 55 13.20 17.94 -5.03
CA THR A 55 12.40 19.03 -5.58
C THR A 55 11.78 19.89 -4.49
N ALA A 56 11.39 19.26 -3.37
CA ALA A 56 10.92 19.96 -2.19
C ALA A 56 12.01 20.71 -1.42
N GLY A 57 13.27 20.60 -1.83
CA GLY A 57 14.41 21.28 -1.21
C GLY A 57 15.00 20.55 -0.02
N LEU A 58 14.85 19.23 0.05
CA LEU A 58 15.45 18.42 1.10
C LEU A 58 16.76 17.79 0.63
N ASP A 59 17.79 17.81 1.48
CA ASP A 59 19.02 17.06 1.25
C ASP A 59 18.77 15.57 1.50
N VAL A 60 18.83 14.76 0.43
CA VAL A 60 18.62 13.31 0.46
C VAL A 60 19.90 12.51 0.17
N SER A 61 21.07 13.14 0.29
CA SER A 61 22.36 12.51 -0.06
C SER A 61 22.60 11.21 0.70
N GLU A 62 22.39 11.18 2.01
CA GLU A 62 22.50 9.95 2.80
C GLU A 62 21.37 8.94 2.50
N LEU A 63 20.17 9.41 2.12
CA LEU A 63 19.06 8.54 1.77
C LEU A 63 19.29 7.85 0.41
N ARG A 64 20.03 8.47 -0.50
CA ARG A 64 20.37 7.93 -1.82
C ARG A 64 21.21 6.66 -1.70
N ASP A 65 22.21 6.65 -0.78
CA ASP A 65 23.04 5.48 -0.48
C ASP A 65 23.11 5.24 1.05
N PRO A 66 22.06 4.70 1.65
CA PRO A 66 21.99 4.51 3.11
C PRO A 66 22.82 3.32 3.62
N GLY A 67 23.44 2.54 2.72
CA GLY A 67 24.10 1.30 3.10
C GLY A 67 23.14 0.33 3.83
N ARG A 68 23.45 0.01 5.10
CA ARG A 68 22.59 -0.82 5.98
C ARG A 68 21.80 -0.02 7.01
N HIS A 69 21.90 1.31 6.98
CA HIS A 69 21.19 2.15 7.94
C HIS A 69 19.69 2.18 7.61
N LEU A 70 18.88 2.11 8.64
CA LEU A 70 17.42 2.20 8.55
C LEU A 70 16.92 3.60 8.87
N ILE A 71 17.78 4.43 9.46
CA ILE A 71 17.54 5.85 9.70
C ILE A 71 18.76 6.59 9.19
N VAL A 72 18.54 7.59 8.36
CA VAL A 72 19.57 8.48 7.84
C VAL A 72 19.16 9.93 8.02
N ARG A 73 20.14 10.83 7.99
CA ARG A 73 19.90 12.26 8.22
C ARG A 73 19.74 13.00 6.92
N GLY A 74 19.02 14.09 7.00
CA GLY A 74 18.88 15.10 5.98
C GLY A 74 18.61 16.44 6.59
N ARG A 75 18.43 17.44 5.76
CA ARG A 75 18.05 18.79 6.19
C ARG A 75 17.22 19.47 5.12
N ASP A 76 16.45 20.45 5.55
CA ASP A 76 15.84 21.40 4.64
C ASP A 76 16.91 22.39 4.17
N THR A 77 17.12 22.44 2.84
CA THR A 77 18.12 23.31 2.22
C THR A 77 17.57 24.68 1.83
N ARG A 78 16.26 24.88 1.98
CA ARG A 78 15.64 26.18 1.71
C ARG A 78 16.03 27.19 2.77
N ALA A 79 16.05 28.47 2.40
CA ALA A 79 16.27 29.57 3.32
C ALA A 79 14.96 30.31 3.58
N GLY A 80 14.72 30.71 4.82
CA GLY A 80 13.59 31.55 5.19
C GLY A 80 12.56 30.90 6.13
N GLU A 81 11.42 31.54 6.28
CA GLU A 81 10.33 31.04 7.11
C GLU A 81 9.74 29.75 6.51
N GLY A 82 9.35 28.81 7.37
CA GLY A 82 8.77 27.52 6.99
C GLY A 82 9.79 26.41 6.71
N THR A 83 11.08 26.63 7.01
CA THR A 83 12.08 25.55 6.97
C THR A 83 11.91 24.64 8.19
N VAL A 84 12.06 23.33 7.98
CA VAL A 84 11.90 22.33 9.06
C VAL A 84 13.22 21.96 9.75
N GLY A 85 14.36 22.49 9.27
CA GLY A 85 15.68 22.23 9.86
C GLY A 85 16.20 20.81 9.61
N ASP A 86 16.63 20.13 10.68
CA ASP A 86 17.15 18.78 10.57
C ASP A 86 16.01 17.75 10.38
N ILE A 87 16.28 16.74 9.55
CA ILE A 87 15.33 15.69 9.18
C ILE A 87 15.96 14.33 9.46
N GLU A 88 15.14 13.38 9.92
CA GLU A 88 15.45 11.96 9.96
C GLU A 88 14.57 11.21 8.96
N PHE A 89 15.16 10.56 7.96
CA PHE A 89 14.46 9.64 7.07
C PHE A 89 14.45 8.24 7.66
N VAL A 90 13.27 7.70 7.93
CA VAL A 90 13.05 6.34 8.42
C VAL A 90 12.72 5.43 7.24
N ILE A 91 13.63 4.52 6.87
CA ILE A 91 13.53 3.70 5.66
C ILE A 91 12.68 2.47 5.97
N VAL A 92 11.49 2.39 5.38
CA VAL A 92 10.51 1.35 5.65
C VAL A 92 10.01 0.67 4.37
N ARG A 93 9.27 -0.43 4.50
CA ARG A 93 8.48 -0.92 3.37
C ARG A 93 7.30 0.03 3.14
N PRO A 94 6.85 0.25 1.90
CA PRO A 94 5.67 1.09 1.63
C PRO A 94 4.44 0.69 2.46
N SER A 95 4.19 -0.61 2.63
CA SER A 95 3.09 -1.15 3.44
C SER A 95 3.18 -0.83 4.93
N ASP A 96 4.36 -0.53 5.44
CA ASP A 96 4.58 -0.32 6.87
C ASP A 96 4.54 1.17 7.24
N ALA A 97 4.73 2.06 6.26
CA ALA A 97 4.76 3.51 6.49
C ALA A 97 3.51 4.05 7.23
N PRO A 98 2.27 3.63 6.91
CA PRO A 98 1.10 4.07 7.66
C PRO A 98 1.16 3.73 9.15
N ALA A 99 1.65 2.53 9.50
CA ALA A 99 1.79 2.11 10.89
C ALA A 99 2.87 2.90 11.63
N PHE A 100 4.00 3.22 10.96
CA PHE A 100 5.04 4.06 11.54
C PHE A 100 4.52 5.46 11.90
N VAL A 101 3.68 6.05 11.04
CA VAL A 101 3.05 7.35 11.31
C VAL A 101 1.98 7.21 12.39
N GLY A 102 1.07 6.26 12.26
CA GLY A 102 -0.03 6.05 13.20
C GLY A 102 0.40 5.73 14.63
N CYS A 103 1.57 5.09 14.79
CA CYS A 103 2.16 4.78 16.12
C CYS A 103 3.20 5.82 16.58
N GLY A 104 3.38 6.94 15.88
CA GLY A 104 4.31 8.00 16.26
C GLY A 104 5.80 7.66 16.06
N GLY A 105 6.11 6.66 15.25
CA GLY A 105 7.48 6.33 14.84
C GLY A 105 8.03 7.30 13.79
N ALA A 106 7.13 7.95 13.05
CA ALA A 106 7.42 9.05 12.14
C ALA A 106 6.31 10.11 12.23
N ASP A 107 6.62 11.35 11.90
CA ASP A 107 5.67 12.47 11.92
C ASP A 107 4.82 12.50 10.62
N CYS A 108 5.42 12.09 9.51
CA CYS A 108 4.73 11.88 8.23
C CYS A 108 5.39 10.74 7.46
N GLY A 109 4.77 10.32 6.35
CA GLY A 109 5.29 9.21 5.56
C GLY A 109 4.84 9.26 4.10
N ILE A 110 5.61 8.58 3.26
CA ILE A 110 5.31 8.40 1.84
C ILE A 110 5.03 6.92 1.59
N CYS A 111 3.87 6.61 1.03
CA CYS A 111 3.48 5.24 0.71
C CYS A 111 2.56 5.21 -0.52
N GLY A 112 2.28 4.02 -1.00
CA GLY A 112 1.21 3.82 -1.99
C GLY A 112 -0.16 4.02 -1.35
N TRP A 113 -1.10 4.49 -2.15
CA TRP A 113 -2.51 4.66 -1.74
C TRP A 113 -3.14 3.33 -1.28
N ASP A 114 -2.76 2.23 -1.95
CA ASP A 114 -3.10 0.86 -1.58
C ASP A 114 -2.71 0.54 -0.13
N SER A 115 -1.51 0.93 0.27
CA SER A 115 -1.00 0.70 1.62
C SER A 115 -1.74 1.52 2.68
N LEU A 116 -2.14 2.75 2.34
CA LEU A 116 -2.91 3.61 3.24
C LEU A 116 -4.32 3.03 3.47
N ILE A 117 -5.02 2.61 2.41
CA ILE A 117 -6.34 1.99 2.50
C ILE A 117 -6.27 0.65 3.26
N GLU A 118 -5.28 -0.18 2.94
CA GLU A 118 -5.14 -1.50 3.57
C GLU A 118 -4.85 -1.40 5.07
N ALA A 119 -4.08 -0.39 5.49
CA ALA A 119 -3.75 -0.16 6.89
C ALA A 119 -4.96 0.23 7.75
N ASP A 120 -5.97 0.89 7.16
CA ASP A 120 -7.20 1.35 7.84
C ASP A 120 -6.93 2.11 9.14
N LEU A 121 -5.96 2.99 9.09
CA LEU A 121 -5.62 3.87 10.19
C LEU A 121 -6.19 5.27 9.94
N SER A 122 -6.60 5.94 11.02
CA SER A 122 -7.06 7.34 10.93
C SER A 122 -5.87 8.27 10.71
N LEU A 123 -5.44 8.39 9.46
CA LEU A 123 -4.32 9.21 9.02
C LEU A 123 -4.79 10.27 8.04
N LEU A 124 -4.21 11.46 8.13
CA LEU A 124 -4.48 12.53 7.19
C LEU A 124 -3.62 12.34 5.93
N GLN A 125 -4.25 12.30 4.77
CA GLN A 125 -3.56 12.42 3.50
C GLN A 125 -3.25 13.89 3.24
N LEU A 126 -1.96 14.23 3.11
CA LEU A 126 -1.51 15.59 2.91
C LEU A 126 -1.49 15.97 1.43
N ASP A 127 -1.00 15.07 0.57
CA ASP A 127 -0.85 15.33 -0.87
C ASP A 127 -0.79 14.03 -1.68
N ALA A 128 -1.04 14.15 -3.00
CA ALA A 128 -0.87 13.09 -3.98
C ALA A 128 0.36 13.37 -4.85
N LEU A 129 1.40 12.59 -4.67
CA LEU A 129 2.73 12.85 -5.28
C LEU A 129 2.80 12.48 -6.78
N GLY A 130 1.79 11.82 -7.35
CA GLY A 130 1.62 11.61 -8.79
C GLY A 130 2.51 10.53 -9.42
N TYR A 131 3.14 9.66 -8.63
CA TYR A 131 3.97 8.56 -9.13
C TYR A 131 3.57 7.21 -8.54
N GLY A 132 4.22 6.13 -9.02
CA GLY A 132 3.98 4.78 -8.52
C GLY A 132 2.60 4.23 -8.91
N LEU A 133 2.05 4.65 -10.05
CA LEU A 133 0.74 4.22 -10.51
C LEU A 133 0.68 2.71 -10.67
N CYS A 134 -0.36 2.10 -10.09
CA CYS A 134 -0.64 0.69 -10.19
C CYS A 134 -2.15 0.46 -10.31
N THR A 135 -2.50 -0.75 -10.72
CA THR A 135 -3.90 -1.17 -10.85
C THR A 135 -4.10 -2.47 -10.10
N PHE A 136 -5.19 -2.59 -9.36
CA PHE A 136 -5.59 -3.87 -8.79
C PHE A 136 -6.10 -4.79 -9.90
N ILE A 137 -5.70 -6.03 -9.83
CA ILE A 137 -6.13 -7.08 -10.74
C ILE A 137 -6.63 -8.30 -9.97
N GLU A 138 -7.56 -9.00 -10.58
CA GLU A 138 -7.97 -10.33 -10.18
C GLU A 138 -7.49 -11.30 -11.28
N ALA A 139 -6.84 -12.40 -10.89
CA ALA A 139 -6.29 -13.34 -11.87
C ALA A 139 -6.39 -14.79 -11.39
N GLU A 140 -6.49 -15.71 -12.36
CA GLU A 140 -6.47 -17.16 -12.15
C GLU A 140 -5.49 -17.83 -13.14
N PRO A 141 -5.03 -19.08 -12.88
CA PRO A 141 -4.17 -19.78 -13.82
C PRO A 141 -4.88 -20.03 -15.15
N ALA A 142 -4.27 -19.64 -16.28
CA ALA A 142 -4.83 -19.80 -17.61
C ALA A 142 -5.25 -21.26 -17.90
N ARG A 143 -4.46 -22.22 -17.42
CA ARG A 143 -4.76 -23.67 -17.55
C ARG A 143 -5.99 -24.11 -16.75
N ARG A 144 -6.48 -23.30 -15.82
CA ARG A 144 -7.63 -23.58 -14.96
C ARG A 144 -8.74 -22.53 -15.15
N ALA A 145 -8.71 -21.78 -16.23
CA ALA A 145 -9.72 -20.77 -16.53
C ALA A 145 -11.14 -21.32 -16.39
N GLY A 146 -12.00 -20.61 -15.66
CA GLY A 146 -13.36 -21.05 -15.32
C GLY A 146 -13.45 -22.11 -14.22
N GLN A 147 -12.32 -22.53 -13.60
CA GLN A 147 -12.38 -23.44 -12.45
C GLN A 147 -12.84 -22.73 -11.19
N ALA A 148 -12.52 -21.45 -11.05
CA ALA A 148 -12.93 -20.63 -9.95
C ALA A 148 -14.46 -20.55 -9.84
N GLU A 149 -15.17 -20.31 -10.93
CA GLU A 149 -16.63 -20.29 -11.01
C GLU A 149 -17.26 -21.64 -10.64
N ARG A 150 -16.70 -22.73 -11.15
CA ARG A 150 -17.16 -24.09 -10.81
C ARG A 150 -16.96 -24.39 -9.33
N ASN A 151 -15.85 -23.96 -8.76
CA ASN A 151 -15.55 -24.11 -7.34
C ASN A 151 -16.50 -23.26 -6.50
N TYR A 152 -16.77 -22.03 -6.92
CA TYR A 152 -17.74 -21.14 -6.26
C TYR A 152 -19.15 -21.76 -6.26
N ALA A 153 -19.62 -22.21 -7.43
CA ALA A 153 -20.94 -22.86 -7.53
C ALA A 153 -21.08 -24.08 -6.62
N ARG A 154 -20.01 -24.82 -6.38
CA ARG A 154 -19.99 -26.00 -5.51
C ARG A 154 -19.87 -25.69 -4.02
N ARG A 155 -19.03 -24.70 -3.65
CA ARG A 155 -18.71 -24.38 -2.25
C ARG A 155 -19.50 -23.21 -1.67
N GLY A 156 -20.01 -22.33 -2.53
CA GLY A 156 -20.63 -21.08 -2.13
C GLY A 156 -19.61 -20.01 -1.73
N SER A 157 -18.31 -20.26 -1.90
CA SER A 157 -17.25 -19.30 -1.64
C SER A 157 -16.10 -19.42 -2.64
N LEU A 158 -15.40 -18.31 -2.87
CA LEU A 158 -14.20 -18.19 -3.70
C LEU A 158 -12.99 -18.03 -2.78
N ARG A 159 -11.95 -18.85 -2.93
CA ARG A 159 -10.71 -18.67 -2.17
C ARG A 159 -9.77 -17.74 -2.93
N VAL A 160 -9.32 -16.68 -2.26
CA VAL A 160 -8.52 -15.62 -2.90
C VAL A 160 -7.26 -15.35 -2.10
N ALA A 161 -6.08 -15.50 -2.73
CA ALA A 161 -4.82 -15.10 -2.14
C ALA A 161 -4.52 -13.63 -2.43
N THR A 162 -4.08 -12.88 -1.43
CA THR A 162 -3.76 -11.46 -1.59
C THR A 162 -2.84 -10.95 -0.48
N LYS A 163 -2.12 -9.86 -0.77
CA LYS A 163 -1.45 -9.01 0.22
C LYS A 163 -2.36 -7.93 0.79
N TYR A 164 -3.56 -7.77 0.23
CA TYR A 164 -4.50 -6.69 0.51
C TYR A 164 -5.85 -7.26 0.97
N PRO A 165 -5.88 -7.95 2.15
CA PRO A 165 -7.07 -8.64 2.62
C PRO A 165 -8.28 -7.73 2.79
N ARG A 166 -8.09 -6.50 3.25
CA ARG A 166 -9.20 -5.54 3.45
C ARG A 166 -9.77 -5.07 2.10
N ILE A 167 -8.90 -4.62 1.21
CA ILE A 167 -9.28 -4.17 -0.14
C ILE A 167 -9.99 -5.30 -0.90
N ALA A 168 -9.43 -6.51 -0.87
CA ALA A 168 -10.04 -7.66 -1.53
C ALA A 168 -11.39 -8.04 -0.92
N SER A 169 -11.51 -8.03 0.42
CA SER A 169 -12.78 -8.32 1.09
C SER A 169 -13.86 -7.32 0.72
N ALA A 170 -13.54 -6.02 0.73
CA ALA A 170 -14.47 -4.97 0.34
C ALA A 170 -14.89 -5.12 -1.14
N TRP A 171 -13.94 -5.37 -2.02
CA TRP A 171 -14.18 -5.60 -3.46
C TRP A 171 -15.19 -6.73 -3.72
N TYR A 172 -15.04 -7.87 -3.07
CA TYR A 172 -15.95 -8.99 -3.23
C TYR A 172 -17.30 -8.77 -2.56
N ALA A 173 -17.31 -8.15 -1.37
CA ALA A 173 -18.54 -7.82 -0.65
C ALA A 173 -19.46 -6.90 -1.46
N GLU A 174 -18.91 -5.85 -2.10
CA GLU A 174 -19.67 -4.95 -2.98
C GLU A 174 -20.35 -5.67 -4.15
N ARG A 175 -19.79 -6.80 -4.58
CA ARG A 175 -20.30 -7.62 -5.69
C ARG A 175 -21.20 -8.75 -5.23
N GLY A 176 -21.45 -8.87 -3.95
CA GLY A 176 -22.23 -9.98 -3.36
C GLY A 176 -21.55 -11.33 -3.54
N VAL A 177 -20.22 -11.36 -3.71
CA VAL A 177 -19.43 -12.58 -3.86
C VAL A 177 -18.86 -12.96 -2.50
N ASN A 178 -19.16 -14.14 -2.02
CA ASN A 178 -18.57 -14.69 -0.80
C ASN A 178 -17.13 -15.15 -1.07
N ALA A 179 -16.15 -14.48 -0.48
CA ALA A 179 -14.74 -14.76 -0.68
C ALA A 179 -14.03 -15.14 0.63
N ASP A 180 -13.35 -16.28 0.61
CA ASP A 180 -12.46 -16.72 1.67
C ASP A 180 -11.06 -16.14 1.40
N ILE A 181 -10.69 -15.08 2.09
CA ILE A 181 -9.43 -14.36 1.86
C ILE A 181 -8.27 -15.06 2.57
N VAL A 182 -7.26 -15.41 1.81
CA VAL A 182 -5.98 -15.97 2.29
C VAL A 182 -4.92 -14.89 2.20
N SER A 183 -4.55 -14.31 3.33
CA SER A 183 -3.51 -13.28 3.40
C SER A 183 -2.12 -13.90 3.25
N LEU A 184 -1.37 -13.41 2.26
CA LEU A 184 0.02 -13.80 1.99
C LEU A 184 0.89 -12.55 1.85
N ASN A 185 2.13 -12.61 2.36
CA ASN A 185 3.07 -11.49 2.31
C ASN A 185 3.96 -11.47 1.06
N GLY A 186 3.87 -12.46 0.19
CA GLY A 186 4.64 -12.58 -1.05
C GLY A 186 4.32 -13.87 -1.79
N ASN A 187 4.77 -13.99 -3.04
CA ASN A 187 4.54 -15.13 -3.92
C ASN A 187 3.06 -15.54 -3.99
N ILE A 188 2.17 -14.56 -4.06
CA ILE A 188 0.71 -14.78 -4.04
C ILE A 188 0.28 -15.64 -5.23
N GLU A 189 0.99 -15.55 -6.35
CA GLU A 189 0.78 -16.33 -7.57
C GLU A 189 0.83 -17.84 -7.32
N LEU A 190 1.61 -18.27 -6.33
CA LEU A 190 1.68 -19.69 -5.95
C LEU A 190 0.35 -20.21 -5.43
N GLY A 191 -0.46 -19.37 -4.78
CA GLY A 191 -1.74 -19.79 -4.21
C GLY A 191 -2.60 -20.60 -5.17
N PRO A 192 -3.02 -20.03 -6.32
CA PRO A 192 -3.82 -20.75 -7.30
C PRO A 192 -3.00 -21.78 -8.10
N ILE A 193 -1.70 -21.58 -8.32
CA ILE A 193 -0.85 -22.54 -9.05
C ILE A 193 -0.81 -23.88 -8.32
N VAL A 194 -0.63 -23.88 -7.01
CA VAL A 194 -0.61 -25.11 -6.19
C VAL A 194 -2.00 -25.59 -5.77
N GLY A 195 -3.06 -24.85 -6.12
CA GLY A 195 -4.45 -25.20 -5.81
C GLY A 195 -4.90 -24.87 -4.39
N MET A 196 -4.15 -24.05 -3.68
CA MET A 196 -4.52 -23.54 -2.35
C MET A 196 -5.68 -22.54 -2.45
N THR A 197 -5.66 -21.69 -3.44
CA THR A 197 -6.71 -20.70 -3.75
C THR A 197 -7.23 -20.87 -5.18
N ASP A 198 -8.31 -20.19 -5.50
CA ASP A 198 -8.90 -20.17 -6.84
C ASP A 198 -8.35 -19.02 -7.67
N ARG A 199 -8.17 -17.85 -7.02
CA ARG A 199 -7.72 -16.61 -7.62
C ARG A 199 -6.72 -15.89 -6.74
N ILE A 200 -6.10 -14.86 -7.32
CA ILE A 200 -5.36 -13.84 -6.61
C ILE A 200 -6.01 -12.48 -6.81
N VAL A 201 -5.80 -11.58 -5.83
CA VAL A 201 -5.96 -10.13 -5.98
C VAL A 201 -4.63 -9.49 -5.64
N ASP A 202 -4.06 -8.74 -6.57
CA ASP A 202 -2.78 -8.06 -6.40
C ASP A 202 -2.73 -6.77 -7.20
N ILE A 203 -1.69 -5.96 -6.98
CA ILE A 203 -1.40 -4.78 -7.77
C ILE A 203 -0.42 -5.12 -8.91
N THR A 204 -0.59 -4.45 -10.02
CA THR A 204 0.36 -4.51 -11.13
C THR A 204 0.53 -3.15 -11.80
N ALA A 205 1.76 -2.84 -12.20
CA ALA A 205 2.05 -1.68 -13.05
C ALA A 205 2.09 -2.08 -14.53
N THR A 206 2.65 -3.25 -14.85
CA THR A 206 2.94 -3.67 -16.24
C THR A 206 2.29 -4.99 -16.64
N GLY A 207 1.76 -5.75 -15.69
CA GLY A 207 1.24 -7.11 -15.90
C GLY A 207 2.32 -8.15 -16.20
N ALA A 208 3.61 -7.85 -15.98
CA ALA A 208 4.70 -8.78 -16.27
C ALA A 208 4.57 -10.06 -15.44
N THR A 209 4.39 -9.94 -14.13
CA THR A 209 4.25 -11.09 -13.22
C THR A 209 3.11 -12.03 -13.63
N LEU A 210 2.00 -11.49 -14.14
CA LEU A 210 0.88 -12.31 -14.62
C LEU A 210 1.28 -13.13 -15.83
N ARG A 211 1.93 -12.50 -16.82
CA ARG A 211 2.38 -13.18 -18.04
C ARG A 211 3.42 -14.26 -17.74
N ASP A 212 4.39 -13.94 -16.88
CA ASP A 212 5.49 -14.85 -16.54
C ASP A 212 5.02 -16.09 -15.76
N ASN A 213 3.85 -16.01 -15.12
CA ASN A 213 3.25 -17.11 -14.34
C ASN A 213 1.98 -17.71 -14.98
N ASP A 214 1.73 -17.45 -16.26
CA ASP A 214 0.54 -17.95 -17.00
C ASP A 214 -0.78 -17.65 -16.27
N LEU A 215 -0.93 -16.44 -15.71
CA LEU A 215 -2.15 -15.95 -15.08
C LEU A 215 -2.96 -15.06 -16.04
N VAL A 216 -4.28 -15.19 -15.99
CA VAL A 216 -5.24 -14.43 -16.80
C VAL A 216 -6.34 -13.83 -15.94
#